data_79b12caf4805139360ca250b17e7ffe6
#
_entry.id   79b12caf4805139360ca250b17e7ffe6
#
_cell.length_a   1.000
_cell.length_b   1.000
_cell.length_c   1.000
_cell.angle_alpha   90.00
_cell.angle_beta   90.00
_cell.angle_gamma   90.00
#
_symmetry.space_group_name_H-M   'P 1'
#
loop_
_entity.id
_entity.type
_entity.pdbx_description
1 polymer ?
#
loop_
_entity_poly.entity_id
_entity_poly.type
_entity_poly.pdbx_seq_one_letter_code
_entity_poly.pdbx_strand_id
1 'polypeptide(L)'
;MEIKDQCSVIVSSWDGFADCWPFFVHGLKKYWPDCPWRVLLMTTGSLPQFEGIETVNLREDRGWASNLKRTLEHVSTPYVLYLQEDYWIEKTVDTAALANVLAEMRKQNAGYARIVPVPPPDQKAEAETGLGACSAANRYRVSLQAAFWKKNFLEKLLFDGENGLDFEHKGCKRSAALPEPCLASVRDLLPYGAGTAVRKRRWTMSAIRYAGRENMPLPYRKRENILDELCSKMGGTLAGKLLAFPLLRLMQCLRGDRKWRNYFK
;
A
#
# COMPACT_ATOMS: atom_id res chain seq x y z
N MET A 1 -2.12 -6.76 27.22
CA MET A 1 -1.18 -6.16 26.24
C MET A 1 -1.88 -4.96 25.66
N GLU A 2 -1.28 -3.78 25.80
CA GLU A 2 -1.85 -2.54 25.25
C GLU A 2 -1.94 -2.62 23.73
N ILE A 3 -2.85 -1.85 23.12
CA ILE A 3 -3.09 -1.91 21.66
C ILE A 3 -1.82 -1.60 20.86
N LYS A 4 -1.00 -0.65 21.34
CA LYS A 4 0.27 -0.25 20.70
C LYS A 4 1.32 -1.36 20.65
N ASP A 5 1.27 -2.31 21.60
CA ASP A 5 2.24 -3.41 21.71
C ASP A 5 1.80 -4.65 20.93
N GLN A 6 0.62 -4.62 20.31
CA GLN A 6 0.07 -5.76 19.60
C GLN A 6 0.50 -5.83 18.14
N CYS A 7 0.74 -4.67 17.52
CA CYS A 7 0.98 -4.57 16.09
C CYS A 7 1.98 -3.46 15.78
N SER A 8 2.72 -3.60 14.68
CA SER A 8 3.47 -2.53 14.03
C SER A 8 3.00 -2.40 12.59
N VAL A 9 3.02 -1.19 12.05
CA VAL A 9 2.73 -0.95 10.62
C VAL A 9 4.05 -1.03 9.86
N ILE A 10 4.12 -1.87 8.83
CA ILE A 10 5.22 -1.90 7.87
C ILE A 10 4.72 -1.28 6.57
N VAL A 11 5.39 -0.22 6.15
CA VAL A 11 5.21 0.37 4.83
C VAL A 11 6.29 -0.24 3.93
N SER A 12 5.90 -1.25 3.16
CA SER A 12 6.77 -1.92 2.20
C SER A 12 7.09 -0.96 1.06
N SER A 13 8.38 -0.65 0.90
CA SER A 13 8.86 0.31 -0.08
C SER A 13 10.31 0.05 -0.48
N TRP A 14 10.80 0.85 -1.40
CA TRP A 14 12.20 0.96 -1.77
C TRP A 14 12.46 2.34 -2.39
N ASP A 15 13.71 2.75 -2.49
CA ASP A 15 14.08 4.12 -2.90
C ASP A 15 13.58 4.53 -4.30
N GLY A 16 13.31 3.55 -5.18
CA GLY A 16 12.70 3.80 -6.49
C GLY A 16 11.27 4.33 -6.42
N PHE A 17 10.62 4.27 -5.25
CA PHE A 17 9.30 4.81 -4.95
C PHE A 17 9.33 5.97 -3.94
N ALA A 18 10.49 6.58 -3.71
CA ALA A 18 10.66 7.70 -2.78
C ALA A 18 9.74 8.89 -3.10
N ASP A 19 9.33 9.04 -4.34
CA ASP A 19 8.39 10.05 -4.80
C ASP A 19 6.94 9.80 -4.34
N CYS A 20 6.60 8.59 -3.89
CA CYS A 20 5.31 8.25 -3.29
C CYS A 20 5.24 8.59 -1.79
N TRP A 21 6.38 8.60 -1.09
CA TRP A 21 6.40 8.72 0.37
C TRP A 21 5.73 9.98 0.92
N PRO A 22 5.93 11.19 0.37
CA PRO A 22 5.25 12.38 0.89
C PRO A 22 3.72 12.28 0.82
N PHE A 23 3.18 11.65 -0.21
CA PHE A 23 1.73 11.46 -0.38
C PHE A 23 1.19 10.40 0.58
N PHE A 24 1.91 9.28 0.73
CA PHE A 24 1.58 8.25 1.71
C PHE A 24 1.54 8.81 3.13
N VAL A 25 2.60 9.53 3.52
CA VAL A 25 2.72 10.16 4.85
C VAL A 25 1.63 11.20 5.06
N HIS A 26 1.34 12.03 4.05
CA HIS A 26 0.24 12.99 4.12
C HIS A 26 -1.10 12.29 4.38
N GLY A 27 -1.42 11.26 3.61
CA GLY A 27 -2.65 10.48 3.79
C GLY A 27 -2.74 9.82 5.16
N LEU A 28 -1.64 9.22 5.61
CA LEU A 28 -1.55 8.62 6.94
C LEU A 28 -1.84 9.65 8.04
N LYS A 29 -1.15 10.79 8.04
CA LYS A 29 -1.33 11.83 9.07
C LYS A 29 -2.70 12.50 9.02
N LYS A 30 -3.22 12.74 7.84
CA LYS A 30 -4.50 13.44 7.66
C LYS A 30 -5.70 12.57 7.98
N TYR A 31 -5.67 11.32 7.55
CA TYR A 31 -6.83 10.43 7.59
C TYR A 31 -6.73 9.35 8.65
N TRP A 32 -5.55 9.19 9.28
CA TRP A 32 -5.35 8.27 10.40
C TRP A 32 -4.43 8.86 11.48
N PRO A 33 -4.77 10.06 12.03
CA PRO A 33 -3.94 10.76 13.01
C PRO A 33 -3.80 10.02 14.34
N ASP A 34 -4.74 9.15 14.67
CA ASP A 34 -4.81 8.35 15.90
C ASP A 34 -4.27 6.92 15.71
N CYS A 35 -3.48 6.65 14.67
CA CYS A 35 -2.83 5.36 14.47
C CYS A 35 -2.04 4.97 15.74
N PRO A 36 -2.43 3.89 16.46
CA PRO A 36 -1.82 3.58 17.74
C PRO A 36 -0.51 2.80 17.62
N TRP A 37 -0.15 2.40 16.40
CA TRP A 37 0.95 1.50 16.13
C TRP A 37 2.17 2.25 15.60
N ARG A 38 3.35 1.76 15.98
CA ARG A 38 4.62 2.20 15.41
C ARG A 38 4.64 1.98 13.91
N VAL A 39 4.96 2.99 13.13
CA VAL A 39 5.00 2.95 11.67
C VAL A 39 6.45 2.88 11.20
N LEU A 40 6.79 1.85 10.44
CA LEU A 40 8.11 1.55 9.91
C LEU A 40 8.08 1.72 8.39
N LEU A 41 8.80 2.68 7.86
CA LEU A 41 9.01 2.85 6.42
C LEU A 41 10.29 2.13 5.99
N MET A 42 10.14 1.11 5.15
CA MET A 42 11.27 0.38 4.57
C MET A 42 11.92 1.20 3.45
N THR A 43 13.24 1.38 3.53
CA THR A 43 14.04 2.03 2.48
C THR A 43 15.28 1.21 2.16
N THR A 44 15.91 1.44 1.00
CA THR A 44 17.06 0.66 0.54
C THR A 44 18.37 1.45 0.49
N GLY A 45 18.38 2.70 0.92
CA GLY A 45 19.57 3.57 0.95
C GLY A 45 19.27 4.94 1.54
N SER A 46 18.06 5.49 1.26
CA SER A 46 17.64 6.80 1.74
C SER A 46 17.27 6.78 3.22
N LEU A 47 17.41 7.92 3.87
CA LEU A 47 17.07 8.17 5.28
C LEU A 47 16.08 9.35 5.39
N PRO A 48 14.87 9.25 4.83
CA PRO A 48 13.89 10.31 4.94
C PRO A 48 13.48 10.52 6.40
N GLN A 49 13.21 11.79 6.75
CA GLN A 49 12.75 12.16 8.08
C GLN A 49 11.27 12.55 7.99
N PHE A 50 10.39 11.71 8.51
CA PHE A 50 8.98 11.99 8.64
C PHE A 50 8.58 11.84 10.11
N GLU A 51 7.99 12.89 10.68
CA GLU A 51 7.53 12.85 12.06
C GLU A 51 6.56 11.69 12.31
N GLY A 52 6.78 10.92 13.36
CA GLY A 52 5.95 9.76 13.73
C GLY A 52 6.17 8.52 12.86
N ILE A 53 7.12 8.54 11.94
CA ILE A 53 7.48 7.39 11.09
C ILE A 53 8.95 7.08 11.26
N GLU A 54 9.24 5.84 11.59
CA GLU A 54 10.61 5.35 11.70
C GLU A 54 11.08 4.80 10.35
N THR A 55 12.25 5.23 9.91
CA THR A 55 12.89 4.71 8.70
C THR A 55 13.73 3.49 9.02
N VAL A 56 13.38 2.35 8.42
CA VAL A 56 14.20 1.14 8.42
C VAL A 56 15.05 1.12 7.15
N ASN A 57 16.26 1.64 7.25
CA ASN A 57 17.19 1.67 6.13
C ASN A 57 17.96 0.37 6.00
N LEU A 58 17.64 -0.40 4.98
CA LEU A 58 18.27 -1.68 4.69
C LEU A 58 19.65 -1.55 4.00
N ARG A 59 20.05 -0.33 3.63
CA ARG A 59 21.32 0.03 2.94
C ARG A 59 21.48 -0.59 1.54
N GLU A 60 20.86 -1.72 1.28
CA GLU A 60 21.00 -2.48 0.04
C GLU A 60 19.66 -3.11 -0.32
N ASP A 61 19.29 -3.04 -1.60
CA ASP A 61 18.11 -3.72 -2.15
C ASP A 61 18.48 -5.17 -2.50
N ARG A 62 17.91 -6.12 -1.76
CA ARG A 62 18.06 -7.58 -1.98
C ARG A 62 16.77 -8.20 -2.55
N GLY A 63 15.89 -7.39 -3.11
CA GLY A 63 14.59 -7.81 -3.59
C GLY A 63 13.53 -7.86 -2.50
N TRP A 64 12.26 -7.83 -2.94
CA TRP A 64 11.11 -7.58 -2.09
C TRP A 64 11.03 -8.51 -0.85
N ALA A 65 11.12 -9.83 -1.05
CA ALA A 65 10.98 -10.81 0.04
C ALA A 65 12.12 -10.71 1.06
N SER A 66 13.37 -10.59 0.60
CA SER A 66 14.55 -10.47 1.46
C SER A 66 14.54 -9.14 2.22
N ASN A 67 14.11 -8.06 1.58
CA ASN A 67 13.96 -6.76 2.21
C ASN A 67 12.87 -6.79 3.29
N LEU A 68 11.72 -7.42 3.02
CA LEU A 68 10.66 -7.55 4.01
C LEU A 68 11.09 -8.41 5.21
N LYS A 69 11.80 -9.52 5.00
CA LYS A 69 12.37 -10.33 6.10
C LYS A 69 13.27 -9.50 7.00
N ARG A 70 14.20 -8.74 6.42
CA ARG A 70 15.12 -7.86 7.16
C ARG A 70 14.36 -6.76 7.91
N THR A 71 13.29 -6.24 7.33
CA THR A 71 12.42 -5.27 8.02
C THR A 71 11.70 -5.90 9.20
N LEU A 72 11.27 -7.15 9.11
CA LEU A 72 10.63 -7.89 10.21
C LEU A 72 11.56 -8.09 11.41
N GLU A 73 12.89 -8.07 11.23
CA GLU A 73 13.85 -8.13 12.34
C GLU A 73 13.75 -6.89 13.26
N HIS A 74 13.28 -5.76 12.74
CA HIS A 74 13.04 -4.52 13.50
C HIS A 74 11.66 -4.48 14.19
N VAL A 75 10.84 -5.52 14.03
CA VAL A 75 9.49 -5.62 14.59
C VAL A 75 9.50 -6.53 15.81
N SER A 76 9.15 -5.98 16.97
CA SER A 76 9.00 -6.73 18.23
C SER A 76 7.57 -7.19 18.52
N THR A 77 6.57 -6.64 17.81
CA THR A 77 5.16 -6.97 18.02
C THR A 77 4.77 -8.29 17.34
N PRO A 78 3.78 -9.03 17.90
CA PRO A 78 3.37 -10.33 17.36
C PRO A 78 2.63 -10.23 16.01
N TYR A 79 2.08 -9.07 15.69
CA TYR A 79 1.40 -8.81 14.44
C TYR A 79 2.01 -7.63 13.70
N VAL A 80 1.85 -7.62 12.39
CA VAL A 80 2.18 -6.49 11.52
C VAL A 80 0.99 -6.15 10.64
N LEU A 81 0.75 -4.86 10.45
CA LEU A 81 -0.11 -4.35 9.39
C LEU A 81 0.79 -4.00 8.20
N TYR A 82 0.66 -4.76 7.13
CA TYR A 82 1.41 -4.55 5.90
C TYR A 82 0.68 -3.56 5.01
N LEU A 83 1.37 -2.51 4.63
CA LEU A 83 0.94 -1.49 3.68
C LEU A 83 1.98 -1.32 2.58
N GLN A 84 1.58 -0.72 1.45
CA GLN A 84 2.48 -0.31 0.37
C GLN A 84 2.44 1.20 0.18
N GLU A 85 3.57 1.80 -0.13
CA GLU A 85 3.77 3.24 -0.22
C GLU A 85 2.98 3.91 -1.34
N ASP A 86 2.52 3.16 -2.33
CA ASP A 86 1.76 3.66 -3.48
C ASP A 86 0.23 3.44 -3.38
N TYR A 87 -0.25 3.03 -2.19
CA TYR A 87 -1.66 3.02 -1.83
C TYR A 87 -1.93 4.10 -0.78
N TRP A 88 -2.45 5.25 -1.22
CA TRP A 88 -2.63 6.43 -0.36
C TRP A 88 -4.00 6.45 0.31
N ILE A 89 -4.01 6.65 1.61
CA ILE A 89 -5.26 6.71 2.39
C ILE A 89 -6.01 7.99 2.00
N GLU A 90 -7.30 7.85 1.67
CA GLU A 90 -8.11 8.94 1.10
C GLU A 90 -9.29 9.37 1.97
N LYS A 91 -9.60 8.63 3.02
CA LYS A 91 -10.70 8.92 3.97
C LYS A 91 -10.28 8.49 5.36
N THR A 92 -10.97 9.02 6.38
CA THR A 92 -10.75 8.69 7.78
C THR A 92 -10.77 7.18 8.01
N VAL A 93 -9.76 6.69 8.71
CA VAL A 93 -9.63 5.29 9.12
C VAL A 93 -10.30 5.12 10.48
N ASP A 94 -11.11 4.07 10.62
CA ASP A 94 -11.69 3.66 11.89
C ASP A 94 -10.71 2.75 12.63
N THR A 95 -9.95 3.33 13.56
CA THR A 95 -8.97 2.61 14.39
C THR A 95 -9.61 1.50 15.23
N ALA A 96 -10.84 1.72 15.71
CA ALA A 96 -11.56 0.71 16.51
C ALA A 96 -11.95 -0.50 15.63
N ALA A 97 -12.39 -0.27 14.39
CA ALA A 97 -12.67 -1.36 13.46
C ALA A 97 -11.42 -2.20 13.15
N LEU A 98 -10.26 -1.55 12.97
CA LEU A 98 -8.99 -2.26 12.77
C LEU A 98 -8.55 -3.04 14.02
N ALA A 99 -8.72 -2.47 15.21
CA ALA A 99 -8.45 -3.15 16.47
C ALA A 99 -9.34 -4.40 16.65
N ASN A 100 -10.61 -4.33 16.24
CA ASN A 100 -11.53 -5.48 16.28
C ASN A 100 -11.08 -6.60 15.33
N VAL A 101 -10.58 -6.27 14.13
CA VAL A 101 -9.97 -7.29 13.23
C VAL A 101 -8.81 -7.99 13.92
N LEU A 102 -7.93 -7.22 14.54
CA LEU A 102 -6.76 -7.77 15.25
C LEU A 102 -7.18 -8.65 16.45
N ALA A 103 -8.21 -8.24 17.18
CA ALA A 103 -8.77 -9.05 18.26
C ALA A 103 -9.34 -10.38 17.76
N GLU A 104 -10.07 -10.35 16.64
CA GLU A 104 -10.63 -11.56 16.03
C GLU A 104 -9.54 -12.49 15.47
N MET A 105 -8.48 -11.94 14.87
CA MET A 105 -7.31 -12.72 14.46
C MET A 105 -6.67 -13.45 15.66
N ARG A 106 -6.56 -12.78 16.81
CA ARG A 106 -6.00 -13.38 18.02
C ARG A 106 -6.90 -14.50 18.53
N LYS A 107 -8.20 -14.27 18.59
CA LYS A 107 -9.21 -15.24 19.05
C LYS A 107 -9.19 -16.51 18.20
N GLN A 108 -9.09 -16.37 16.86
CA GLN A 108 -9.05 -17.49 15.94
C GLN A 108 -7.63 -18.03 15.69
N ASN A 109 -6.59 -17.43 16.29
CA ASN A 109 -5.19 -17.73 15.98
C ASN A 109 -4.88 -17.59 14.48
N ALA A 110 -5.54 -16.64 13.79
CA ALA A 110 -5.40 -16.45 12.36
C ALA A 110 -3.99 -15.91 11.99
N GLY A 111 -3.47 -16.41 10.88
CA GLY A 111 -2.17 -16.00 10.35
C GLY A 111 -2.23 -14.72 9.51
N TYR A 112 -3.40 -14.44 8.94
CA TYR A 112 -3.63 -13.35 7.99
C TYR A 112 -5.06 -12.82 8.06
N ALA A 113 -5.24 -11.51 7.92
CA ALA A 113 -6.54 -10.89 7.69
C ALA A 113 -6.42 -9.68 6.77
N ARG A 114 -6.93 -9.80 5.54
CA ARG A 114 -7.03 -8.69 4.59
C ARG A 114 -8.13 -7.73 5.01
N ILE A 115 -7.81 -6.44 5.10
CA ILE A 115 -8.72 -5.40 5.58
C ILE A 115 -9.41 -4.60 4.48
N VAL A 116 -9.21 -5.00 3.23
CA VAL A 116 -9.88 -4.45 2.05
C VAL A 116 -10.54 -5.59 1.26
N PRO A 117 -11.73 -5.39 0.65
CA PRO A 117 -12.49 -6.47 0.02
C PRO A 117 -12.04 -6.78 -1.42
N VAL A 118 -10.71 -6.78 -1.66
CA VAL A 118 -10.14 -6.99 -3.02
C VAL A 118 -9.04 -8.05 -2.98
N PRO A 119 -9.38 -9.30 -3.35
CA PRO A 119 -10.72 -9.86 -3.54
C PRO A 119 -11.42 -10.12 -2.21
N PRO A 120 -12.75 -10.29 -2.20
CA PRO A 120 -13.47 -10.66 -0.98
C PRO A 120 -13.15 -12.09 -0.53
N PRO A 121 -13.53 -12.50 0.70
CA PRO A 121 -13.42 -13.89 1.12
C PRO A 121 -14.31 -14.79 0.25
N ASP A 122 -13.92 -16.06 0.10
CA ASP A 122 -14.71 -17.07 -0.63
C ASP A 122 -15.64 -17.87 0.29
N GLN A 123 -15.59 -17.63 1.59
CA GLN A 123 -16.53 -18.19 2.55
C GLN A 123 -17.35 -17.07 3.21
N LYS A 124 -18.54 -17.45 3.71
CA LYS A 124 -19.49 -16.51 4.31
C LYS A 124 -18.80 -15.72 5.44
N ALA A 125 -18.94 -14.41 5.39
CA ALA A 125 -18.46 -13.53 6.44
C ALA A 125 -19.44 -13.52 7.63
N GLU A 126 -18.89 -13.40 8.84
CA GLU A 126 -19.67 -13.15 10.05
C GLU A 126 -20.27 -11.74 10.01
N ALA A 127 -21.53 -11.62 10.44
CA ALA A 127 -22.28 -10.35 10.35
C ALA A 127 -21.65 -9.24 11.20
N GLU A 128 -21.16 -9.57 12.39
CA GLU A 128 -20.62 -8.60 13.35
C GLU A 128 -19.27 -8.06 12.89
N THR A 129 -18.33 -8.94 12.55
CA THR A 129 -16.95 -8.57 12.20
C THR A 129 -16.82 -8.19 10.73
N GLY A 130 -17.67 -8.71 9.86
CA GLY A 130 -17.54 -8.60 8.41
C GLY A 130 -16.33 -9.39 7.87
N LEU A 131 -15.77 -10.32 8.65
CA LEU A 131 -14.65 -11.17 8.26
C LEU A 131 -15.16 -12.53 7.80
N GLY A 132 -14.71 -12.97 6.64
CA GLY A 132 -14.93 -14.32 6.12
C GLY A 132 -13.61 -15.03 5.94
N ALA A 133 -13.66 -16.38 6.00
CA ALA A 133 -12.47 -17.16 5.77
C ALA A 133 -12.11 -17.24 4.28
N CYS A 134 -10.83 -17.32 4.01
CA CYS A 134 -10.27 -17.66 2.70
C CYS A 134 -9.88 -19.14 2.70
N SER A 135 -10.56 -19.97 1.93
CA SER A 135 -10.31 -21.41 1.88
C SER A 135 -8.89 -21.74 1.39
N ALA A 136 -8.45 -22.97 1.61
CA ALA A 136 -7.17 -23.45 1.08
C ALA A 136 -7.09 -23.40 -0.44
N ALA A 137 -8.23 -23.53 -1.12
CA ALA A 137 -8.35 -23.47 -2.57
C ALA A 137 -8.42 -22.05 -3.13
N ASN A 138 -8.56 -21.03 -2.27
CA ASN A 138 -8.66 -19.64 -2.70
C ASN A 138 -7.37 -19.18 -3.36
N ARG A 139 -7.47 -18.73 -4.62
CA ARG A 139 -6.33 -18.23 -5.40
C ARG A 139 -5.62 -17.05 -4.73
N TYR A 140 -6.36 -16.24 -3.98
CA TYR A 140 -5.88 -15.09 -3.22
C TYR A 140 -6.09 -15.30 -1.72
N ARG A 141 -5.79 -16.52 -1.22
CA ARG A 141 -5.85 -16.83 0.21
C ARG A 141 -5.06 -15.83 1.04
N VAL A 142 -3.90 -15.44 0.54
CA VAL A 142 -3.11 -14.29 0.99
C VAL A 142 -2.82 -13.38 -0.21
N SER A 143 -2.66 -12.08 0.04
CA SER A 143 -2.26 -11.11 -0.99
C SER A 143 -1.49 -9.96 -0.35
N LEU A 144 -0.86 -9.11 -1.18
CA LEU A 144 -0.13 -7.93 -0.73
C LEU A 144 -1.00 -6.67 -0.62
N GLN A 145 -2.31 -6.82 -0.66
CA GLN A 145 -3.22 -5.76 -0.26
C GLN A 145 -3.05 -5.47 1.24
N ALA A 146 -3.56 -4.32 1.71
CA ALA A 146 -3.52 -3.98 3.13
C ALA A 146 -4.08 -5.12 3.98
N ALA A 147 -3.25 -5.63 4.88
CA ALA A 147 -3.59 -6.80 5.68
C ALA A 147 -2.82 -6.86 6.99
N PHE A 148 -3.46 -7.37 8.02
CA PHE A 148 -2.76 -7.85 9.21
C PHE A 148 -2.16 -9.23 8.96
N TRP A 149 -0.95 -9.40 9.47
CA TRP A 149 -0.23 -10.66 9.45
C TRP A 149 0.25 -11.00 10.85
N LYS A 150 0.08 -12.24 11.26
CA LYS A 150 0.84 -12.78 12.38
C LYS A 150 2.29 -12.87 11.93
N LYS A 151 3.21 -12.23 12.67
CA LYS A 151 4.61 -12.06 12.25
C LYS A 151 5.25 -13.39 11.83
N ASN A 152 5.20 -14.39 12.70
CA ASN A 152 5.80 -15.69 12.44
C ASN A 152 5.12 -16.45 11.28
N PHE A 153 3.85 -16.19 10.98
CA PHE A 153 3.16 -16.75 9.82
C PHE A 153 3.70 -16.14 8.53
N LEU A 154 3.86 -14.80 8.50
CA LEU A 154 4.45 -14.10 7.35
C LEU A 154 5.88 -14.58 7.09
N GLU A 155 6.71 -14.68 8.14
CA GLU A 155 8.10 -15.16 8.04
C GLU A 155 8.20 -16.55 7.40
N LYS A 156 7.29 -17.47 7.74
CA LYS A 156 7.25 -18.81 7.13
C LYS A 156 6.90 -18.80 5.64
N LEU A 157 6.21 -17.76 5.18
CA LEU A 157 5.78 -17.63 3.79
C LEU A 157 6.78 -16.91 2.89
N LEU A 158 7.72 -16.15 3.45
CA LEU A 158 8.70 -15.37 2.69
C LEU A 158 9.89 -16.22 2.26
N PHE A 159 10.20 -16.22 0.98
CA PHE A 159 11.36 -16.90 0.41
C PHE A 159 12.22 -15.89 -0.36
N ASP A 160 13.52 -15.94 -0.13
CA ASP A 160 14.47 -15.03 -0.77
C ASP A 160 14.44 -15.19 -2.29
N GLY A 161 14.62 -14.07 -2.99
CA GLY A 161 14.56 -14.01 -4.44
C GLY A 161 13.15 -13.91 -5.03
N GLU A 162 12.09 -14.05 -4.23
CA GLU A 162 10.73 -13.83 -4.69
C GLU A 162 10.39 -12.34 -4.73
N ASN A 163 9.76 -11.90 -5.82
CA ASN A 163 9.09 -10.61 -5.88
C ASN A 163 7.65 -10.71 -5.33
N GLY A 164 6.96 -9.58 -5.20
CA GLY A 164 5.60 -9.57 -4.65
C GLY A 164 4.61 -10.43 -5.42
N LEU A 165 4.69 -10.48 -6.75
CA LEU A 165 3.82 -11.30 -7.58
C LEU A 165 4.09 -12.81 -7.40
N ASP A 166 5.37 -13.19 -7.34
CA ASP A 166 5.77 -14.56 -7.01
C ASP A 166 5.21 -14.98 -5.65
N PHE A 167 5.34 -14.10 -4.66
CA PHE A 167 4.82 -14.36 -3.32
C PHE A 167 3.30 -14.53 -3.31
N GLU A 168 2.53 -13.70 -3.99
CA GLU A 168 1.07 -13.85 -4.05
C GLU A 168 0.66 -15.22 -4.62
N HIS A 169 1.38 -15.73 -5.63
CA HIS A 169 1.10 -17.04 -6.20
C HIS A 169 1.60 -18.22 -5.35
N LYS A 170 2.87 -18.17 -4.94
CA LYS A 170 3.51 -19.27 -4.21
C LYS A 170 3.13 -19.23 -2.72
N GLY A 171 3.00 -18.04 -2.13
CA GLY A 171 2.58 -17.84 -0.76
C GLY A 171 1.17 -18.33 -0.47
N CYS A 172 0.23 -18.20 -1.44
CA CYS A 172 -1.10 -18.81 -1.31
C CYS A 172 -1.01 -20.34 -1.16
N LYS A 173 -0.18 -20.99 -1.96
CA LYS A 173 0.03 -22.46 -1.85
C LYS A 173 0.67 -22.83 -0.52
N ARG A 174 1.70 -22.09 -0.09
CA ARG A 174 2.38 -22.32 1.20
C ARG A 174 1.43 -22.10 2.38
N SER A 175 0.63 -21.02 2.33
CA SER A 175 -0.34 -20.74 3.38
C SER A 175 -1.44 -21.80 3.51
N ALA A 176 -1.80 -22.47 2.40
CA ALA A 176 -2.78 -23.56 2.42
C ALA A 176 -2.29 -24.80 3.18
N ALA A 177 -0.97 -24.98 3.31
CA ALA A 177 -0.35 -26.06 4.06
C ALA A 177 -0.17 -25.75 5.55
N LEU A 178 -0.47 -24.53 6.00
CA LEU A 178 -0.35 -24.10 7.38
C LEU A 178 -1.72 -24.13 8.09
N PRO A 179 -1.75 -24.44 9.40
CA PRO A 179 -3.01 -24.59 10.14
C PRO A 179 -3.71 -23.27 10.43
N GLU A 180 -2.99 -22.15 10.38
CA GLU A 180 -3.53 -20.84 10.71
C GLU A 180 -4.60 -20.40 9.70
N PRO A 181 -5.79 -19.97 10.15
CA PRO A 181 -6.80 -19.38 9.28
C PRO A 181 -6.31 -18.14 8.56
N CYS A 182 -6.79 -17.95 7.32
CA CYS A 182 -6.66 -16.71 6.59
C CYS A 182 -8.04 -16.09 6.42
N LEU A 183 -8.16 -14.81 6.76
CA LEU A 183 -9.40 -14.06 6.76
C LEU A 183 -9.35 -12.93 5.72
N ALA A 184 -10.52 -12.47 5.30
CA ALA A 184 -10.66 -11.23 4.53
C ALA A 184 -11.92 -10.48 4.95
N SER A 185 -11.85 -9.17 4.96
CA SER A 185 -13.01 -8.32 5.20
C SER A 185 -13.86 -8.19 3.94
N VAL A 186 -15.17 -8.14 4.11
CA VAL A 186 -16.12 -7.71 3.06
C VAL A 186 -16.32 -6.19 3.07
N ARG A 187 -15.74 -5.48 4.06
CA ARG A 187 -15.76 -4.04 4.21
C ARG A 187 -14.40 -3.47 3.85
N ASP A 188 -14.39 -2.26 3.30
CA ASP A 188 -13.15 -1.49 3.12
C ASP A 188 -12.83 -0.77 4.43
N LEU A 189 -11.90 -1.33 5.21
CA LEU A 189 -11.50 -0.81 6.52
C LEU A 189 -10.26 0.11 6.42
N LEU A 190 -9.61 0.14 5.27
CA LEU A 190 -8.53 1.09 4.98
C LEU A 190 -8.79 1.72 3.60
N PRO A 191 -9.53 2.82 3.55
CA PRO A 191 -9.99 3.41 2.29
C PRO A 191 -8.84 4.13 1.57
N TYR A 192 -8.08 3.39 0.80
CA TYR A 192 -7.08 3.91 -0.11
C TYR A 192 -7.61 3.84 -1.55
N GLY A 193 -8.35 4.80 -1.97
CA GLY A 193 -8.77 5.08 -3.33
C GLY A 193 -8.95 3.92 -4.32
N ALA A 194 -9.06 4.26 -5.60
CA ALA A 194 -9.31 3.29 -6.66
C ALA A 194 -8.04 2.50 -7.12
N GLY A 195 -7.10 2.24 -6.21
CA GLY A 195 -5.93 1.40 -6.48
C GLY A 195 -4.59 2.13 -6.35
N THR A 196 -3.54 1.50 -6.85
CA THR A 196 -2.15 1.97 -6.77
C THR A 196 -1.93 3.33 -7.42
N ALA A 197 -1.10 4.17 -6.80
CA ALA A 197 -0.71 5.45 -7.37
C ALA A 197 0.22 5.32 -8.58
N VAL A 198 0.99 4.23 -8.66
CA VAL A 198 1.95 3.97 -9.73
C VAL A 198 1.63 2.66 -10.44
N ARG A 199 1.55 2.70 -11.77
CA ARG A 199 1.40 1.51 -12.61
C ARG A 199 2.34 1.60 -13.80
N LYS A 200 3.12 0.55 -14.04
CA LYS A 200 4.12 0.52 -15.12
C LYS A 200 5.04 1.77 -15.11
N ARG A 201 5.49 2.16 -13.91
CA ARG A 201 6.34 3.32 -13.65
C ARG A 201 5.70 4.69 -13.96
N ARG A 202 4.38 4.77 -14.13
CA ARG A 202 3.62 5.99 -14.44
C ARG A 202 2.60 6.30 -13.34
N TRP A 203 2.33 7.59 -13.14
CA TRP A 203 1.25 8.04 -12.27
C TRP A 203 -0.11 7.64 -12.83
N THR A 204 -0.94 7.01 -12.03
CA THR A 204 -2.30 6.64 -12.39
C THR A 204 -3.26 7.82 -12.28
N MET A 205 -4.46 7.70 -12.85
CA MET A 205 -5.51 8.70 -12.67
C MET A 205 -5.94 8.85 -11.21
N SER A 206 -5.80 7.80 -10.40
CA SER A 206 -6.02 7.84 -8.96
C SER A 206 -5.04 8.79 -8.28
N ALA A 207 -3.74 8.64 -8.58
CA ALA A 207 -2.71 9.53 -8.05
C ALA A 207 -2.93 11.00 -8.46
N ILE A 208 -3.29 11.24 -9.73
CA ILE A 208 -3.56 12.59 -10.23
C ILE A 208 -4.73 13.24 -9.49
N ARG A 209 -5.83 12.49 -9.28
CA ARG A 209 -7.01 12.99 -8.55
C ARG A 209 -6.68 13.24 -7.08
N TYR A 210 -5.96 12.31 -6.43
CA TYR A 210 -5.51 12.48 -5.05
C TYR A 210 -4.67 13.74 -4.90
N ALA A 211 -3.63 13.88 -5.69
CA ALA A 211 -2.73 15.02 -5.67
C ALA A 211 -3.47 16.36 -5.89
N GLY A 212 -4.43 16.38 -6.83
CA GLY A 212 -5.28 17.55 -7.08
C GLY A 212 -6.19 17.89 -5.89
N ARG A 213 -6.82 16.90 -5.28
CA ARG A 213 -7.69 17.07 -4.10
C ARG A 213 -6.90 17.55 -2.88
N GLU A 214 -5.72 16.98 -2.68
CA GLU A 214 -4.86 17.29 -1.53
C GLU A 214 -3.99 18.55 -1.76
N ASN A 215 -4.07 19.15 -2.95
CA ASN A 215 -3.24 20.31 -3.34
C ASN A 215 -1.72 20.01 -3.21
N MET A 216 -1.33 18.79 -3.53
CA MET A 216 0.05 18.30 -3.50
C MET A 216 0.58 18.08 -4.92
N PRO A 217 1.85 18.48 -5.23
CA PRO A 217 2.40 18.32 -6.57
C PRO A 217 2.88 16.90 -6.84
N LEU A 218 2.46 16.31 -7.93
CA LEU A 218 3.11 15.11 -8.44
C LEU A 218 4.45 15.45 -9.09
N PRO A 219 5.54 14.73 -8.77
CA PRO A 219 6.84 14.95 -9.40
C PRO A 219 6.90 14.33 -10.80
N TYR A 220 6.24 14.94 -11.77
CA TYR A 220 6.15 14.46 -13.17
C TYR A 220 7.49 14.26 -13.86
N ARG A 221 8.56 14.93 -13.40
CA ARG A 221 9.92 14.73 -13.94
C ARG A 221 10.47 13.33 -13.70
N LYS A 222 9.98 12.63 -12.64
CA LYS A 222 10.42 11.27 -12.29
C LYS A 222 9.55 10.19 -12.92
N ARG A 223 8.28 10.50 -13.17
CA ARG A 223 7.31 9.55 -13.74
C ARG A 223 6.41 10.26 -14.72
N GLU A 224 6.25 9.70 -15.91
CA GLU A 224 5.20 10.07 -16.83
C GLU A 224 3.82 9.79 -16.20
N ASN A 225 2.79 10.47 -16.67
CA ASN A 225 1.42 10.13 -16.28
C ASN A 225 0.74 9.28 -17.36
N ILE A 226 -0.38 8.64 -16.99
CA ILE A 226 -1.12 7.78 -17.92
C ILE A 226 -1.72 8.57 -19.10
N LEU A 227 -1.91 9.90 -18.95
CA LEU A 227 -2.38 10.76 -20.02
C LEU A 227 -1.31 10.95 -21.08
N ASP A 228 -0.01 10.93 -20.71
CA ASP A 228 1.11 10.99 -21.67
C ASP A 228 1.13 9.72 -22.54
N GLU A 229 0.75 8.57 -21.96
CA GLU A 229 0.58 7.34 -22.75
C GLU A 229 -0.60 7.43 -23.73
N LEU A 230 -1.73 7.96 -23.27
CA LEU A 230 -2.89 8.18 -24.15
C LEU A 230 -2.55 9.18 -25.26
N CYS A 231 -1.87 10.27 -24.91
CA CYS A 231 -1.40 11.25 -25.89
C CYS A 231 -0.37 10.67 -26.86
N SER A 232 0.56 9.82 -26.39
CA SER A 232 1.54 9.16 -27.27
C SER A 232 0.88 8.15 -28.21
N LYS A 233 -0.13 7.41 -27.75
CA LYS A 233 -0.91 6.48 -28.57
C LYS A 233 -1.81 7.21 -29.59
N MET A 234 -2.37 8.36 -29.21
CA MET A 234 -3.12 9.23 -30.12
C MET A 234 -2.21 10.01 -31.05
N GLY A 235 -0.97 10.28 -30.64
CA GLY A 235 0.03 11.12 -31.30
C GLY A 235 0.76 10.45 -32.46
N GLY A 236 0.40 9.20 -32.82
CA GLY A 236 0.78 8.61 -34.11
C GLY A 236 0.19 9.34 -35.32
N THR A 237 -0.81 10.19 -35.08
CA THR A 237 -1.39 11.08 -36.11
C THR A 237 -1.12 12.54 -35.73
N LEU A 238 -0.85 13.37 -36.74
CA LEU A 238 -0.61 14.82 -36.60
C LEU A 238 -1.78 15.52 -35.86
N ALA A 239 -3.01 15.07 -36.08
CA ALA A 239 -4.23 15.55 -35.43
C ALA A 239 -4.26 15.24 -33.92
N GLY A 240 -3.75 14.07 -33.50
CA GLY A 240 -3.66 13.71 -32.09
C GLY A 240 -2.68 14.59 -31.32
N LYS A 241 -1.56 14.98 -31.90
CA LYS A 241 -0.59 15.91 -31.30
C LYS A 241 -1.15 17.32 -31.13
N LEU A 242 -1.93 17.79 -32.10
CA LEU A 242 -2.55 19.12 -32.04
C LEU A 242 -3.67 19.23 -31.03
N LEU A 243 -4.41 18.17 -30.76
CA LEU A 243 -5.53 18.14 -29.79
C LEU A 243 -5.08 17.79 -28.36
N ALA A 244 -4.11 16.90 -28.19
CA ALA A 244 -3.65 16.44 -26.88
C ALA A 244 -2.80 17.49 -26.14
N PHE A 245 -1.95 18.23 -26.86
CA PHE A 245 -1.03 19.20 -26.26
C PHE A 245 -1.75 20.43 -25.66
N PRO A 246 -2.75 21.04 -26.32
CA PRO A 246 -3.54 22.12 -25.75
C PRO A 246 -4.40 21.66 -24.55
N LEU A 247 -4.97 20.44 -24.60
CA LEU A 247 -5.78 19.89 -23.52
C LEU A 247 -4.94 19.64 -22.26
N LEU A 248 -3.74 19.11 -22.41
CA LEU A 248 -2.77 18.93 -21.31
C LEU A 248 -2.33 20.27 -20.72
N ARG A 249 -2.04 21.26 -21.56
CA ARG A 249 -1.71 22.63 -21.11
C ARG A 249 -2.90 23.30 -20.42
N LEU A 250 -4.10 23.14 -20.95
CA LEU A 250 -5.32 23.69 -20.34
C LEU A 250 -5.59 23.03 -18.99
N MET A 251 -5.44 21.73 -18.87
CA MET A 251 -5.56 21.00 -17.60
C MET A 251 -4.46 21.39 -16.60
N GLN A 252 -3.25 21.67 -17.05
CA GLN A 252 -2.15 22.20 -16.23
C GLN A 252 -2.43 23.64 -15.77
N CYS A 253 -2.98 24.49 -16.66
CA CYS A 253 -3.37 25.86 -16.32
C CYS A 253 -4.57 25.93 -15.37
N LEU A 254 -5.60 25.10 -15.57
CA LEU A 254 -6.79 25.04 -14.70
C LEU A 254 -6.48 24.52 -13.28
N ARG A 255 -5.36 23.80 -13.12
CA ARG A 255 -4.88 23.28 -11.84
C ARG A 255 -3.94 24.23 -11.07
N GLY A 256 -3.72 25.44 -11.55
CA GLY A 256 -2.93 26.43 -10.83
C GLY A 256 -1.41 26.19 -10.83
N ASP A 257 -0.88 25.45 -11.81
CA ASP A 257 0.53 25.05 -11.94
C ASP A 257 1.56 26.19 -12.00
N ARG A 258 1.11 27.46 -11.97
CA ARG A 258 2.02 28.62 -11.87
C ARG A 258 2.81 28.69 -10.55
N LYS A 259 2.33 28.09 -9.47
CA LYS A 259 3.02 28.09 -8.16
C LYS A 259 4.17 27.09 -8.05
N TRP A 260 4.31 26.17 -8.99
CA TRP A 260 5.22 25.02 -8.90
C TRP A 260 6.66 25.29 -9.33
N ARG A 261 6.92 26.38 -10.04
CA ARG A 261 8.30 26.71 -10.48
C ARG A 261 9.27 27.01 -9.33
N ASN A 262 8.79 27.33 -8.14
CA ASN A 262 9.62 27.76 -7.01
C ASN A 262 9.97 26.66 -6.01
N TYR A 263 9.36 25.45 -6.13
CA TYR A 263 9.63 24.33 -5.21
C TYR A 263 10.75 23.38 -5.64
N PHE A 264 11.29 23.58 -6.85
CA PHE A 264 12.33 22.71 -7.43
C PHE A 264 13.55 23.51 -7.93
N LYS A 265 13.89 24.62 -7.24
CA LYS A 265 15.20 25.25 -7.35
C LYS A 265 16.12 24.75 -6.29
#